data_92957578159801e0047b4eadead55cce
#
_entry.id   92957578159801e0047b4eadead55cce
#
_cell.length_a   1.000
_cell.length_b   1.000
_cell.length_c   1.000
_cell.angle_alpha   90.00
_cell.angle_beta   90.00
_cell.angle_gamma   90.00
#
_symmetry.space_group_name_H-M   'P 1'
#
loop_
_entity.id
_entity.type
_entity.pdbx_description
1 polymer ?
#
loop_
_entity_poly.entity_id
_entity_poly.type
_entity_poly.pdbx_seq_one_letter_code
_entity_poly.pdbx_strand_id
1 'polypeptide(L)'
;MKRVLCLLLSLVLALSCCAASLASSDEIDLDTVTGAVEYPWAGFRFDPPELYRNTEKGIVIMTGPRDLSEIVDFVPCLYYAMTPERYAEYKGSHDLTIPPEELWTDTLFEVYICRKGMTLREFCTYSGGFMTDGELEQVPEIARIGDTTWYLRMPGPNPYFLEDVDPACLDEYTALASARDEVLAGLSLSAAEPTPDPNAGLVGSKLEFTTTDLDGNEISSAVVFAQNDITLLNIWATWCGPCIGELEDLQGIHHRMGEKGVGVAGLLIDDDLDAARELIDEFGVKYPVILAPGNLDDLVALRGYPTSLFIGRDGTVLAEPVLSADTARYHTVLNELLRQMNRK
;
A
#
# COMPACT_ATOMS: atom_id res chain seq x y z
N MET A 1 -29.58 -9.20 -6.39
CA MET A 1 -28.33 -9.50 -7.11
C MET A 1 -27.42 -8.28 -7.26
N LYS A 2 -27.84 -7.07 -7.67
CA LYS A 2 -26.94 -5.90 -7.78
C LYS A 2 -26.44 -5.33 -6.43
N ARG A 3 -27.19 -5.47 -5.34
CA ARG A 3 -26.77 -4.99 -3.99
C ARG A 3 -25.77 -5.92 -3.30
N VAL A 4 -25.79 -7.20 -3.59
CA VAL A 4 -24.83 -8.18 -3.07
C VAL A 4 -23.44 -8.00 -3.75
N LEU A 5 -23.43 -7.63 -5.03
CA LEU A 5 -22.19 -7.40 -5.78
C LEU A 5 -21.44 -6.14 -5.31
N CYS A 6 -22.17 -5.07 -4.88
CA CYS A 6 -21.52 -3.87 -4.33
C CYS A 6 -20.96 -4.09 -2.92
N LEU A 7 -21.60 -4.94 -2.10
CA LEU A 7 -21.08 -5.29 -0.77
C LEU A 7 -19.86 -6.21 -0.85
N LEU A 8 -19.81 -7.11 -1.82
CA LEU A 8 -18.62 -7.93 -2.09
C LEU A 8 -17.46 -7.11 -2.65
N LEU A 9 -17.71 -6.07 -3.45
CA LEU A 9 -16.63 -5.19 -3.94
C LEU A 9 -16.06 -4.29 -2.83
N SER A 10 -16.87 -3.79 -1.91
CA SER A 10 -16.38 -2.99 -0.78
C SER A 10 -15.63 -3.84 0.26
N LEU A 11 -16.04 -5.09 0.45
CA LEU A 11 -15.34 -6.05 1.31
C LEU A 11 -13.99 -6.48 0.67
N VAL A 12 -13.97 -6.72 -0.64
CA VAL A 12 -12.76 -7.05 -1.39
C VAL A 12 -11.77 -5.86 -1.41
N LEU A 13 -12.24 -4.61 -1.46
CA LEU A 13 -11.35 -3.43 -1.40
C LEU A 13 -10.78 -3.19 0.01
N ALA A 14 -11.55 -3.43 1.06
CA ALA A 14 -11.03 -3.39 2.44
C ALA A 14 -10.06 -4.55 2.71
N LEU A 15 -10.39 -5.77 2.25
CA LEU A 15 -9.53 -6.95 2.33
C LEU A 15 -8.31 -6.85 1.39
N SER A 16 -8.42 -6.21 0.20
CA SER A 16 -7.26 -6.06 -0.69
C SER A 16 -6.24 -5.04 -0.18
N CYS A 17 -6.66 -4.01 0.58
CA CYS A 17 -5.70 -3.18 1.31
C CYS A 17 -5.02 -3.95 2.45
N CYS A 18 -5.70 -4.93 3.05
CA CYS A 18 -5.15 -5.75 4.12
C CYS A 18 -4.43 -7.01 3.62
N ALA A 19 -4.96 -7.73 2.62
CA ALA A 19 -4.35 -8.97 2.11
C ALA A 19 -3.04 -8.73 1.35
N ALA A 20 -2.87 -7.59 0.67
CA ALA A 20 -1.57 -7.20 0.08
C ALA A 20 -0.51 -6.88 1.14
N SER A 21 -0.87 -6.89 2.45
CA SER A 21 0.04 -6.60 3.56
C SER A 21 0.55 -7.82 4.29
N LEU A 22 0.03 -9.01 4.03
CA LEU A 22 0.43 -10.23 4.71
C LEU A 22 1.84 -10.76 4.34
N ALA A 23 2.54 -10.08 3.45
CA ALA A 23 3.90 -10.43 3.04
C ALA A 23 4.97 -9.39 3.44
N SER A 24 4.67 -8.40 4.30
CA SER A 24 5.69 -7.45 4.73
C SER A 24 6.40 -7.94 6.00
N SER A 25 7.72 -7.76 6.05
CA SER A 25 8.60 -8.09 7.17
C SER A 25 8.29 -7.35 8.50
N ASP A 26 7.18 -6.65 8.58
CA ASP A 26 6.80 -5.74 9.66
C ASP A 26 5.59 -6.21 10.46
N GLU A 27 5.20 -7.48 10.33
CA GLU A 27 4.17 -8.07 11.19
C GLU A 27 4.74 -8.42 12.56
N ILE A 28 4.09 -7.92 13.59
CA ILE A 28 4.49 -8.10 14.98
C ILE A 28 3.39 -8.87 15.71
N ASP A 29 3.68 -10.09 16.13
CA ASP A 29 2.86 -10.83 17.07
C ASP A 29 3.03 -10.18 18.46
N LEU A 30 1.94 -9.62 19.01
CA LEU A 30 2.00 -8.87 20.27
C LEU A 30 2.33 -9.74 21.47
N ASP A 31 2.13 -11.06 21.43
CA ASP A 31 2.55 -11.97 22.48
C ASP A 31 4.08 -12.07 22.60
N THR A 32 4.81 -11.74 21.51
CA THR A 32 6.27 -11.75 21.48
C THR A 32 6.91 -10.43 21.91
N VAL A 33 6.12 -9.35 22.03
CA VAL A 33 6.62 -8.00 22.31
C VAL A 33 6.74 -7.73 23.80
N THR A 34 7.94 -7.35 24.22
CA THR A 34 8.17 -6.82 25.57
C THR A 34 8.29 -5.28 25.52
N GLY A 35 7.31 -4.57 26.06
CA GLY A 35 7.28 -3.09 26.06
C GLY A 35 6.42 -2.51 24.96
N ALA A 36 6.63 -1.25 24.63
CA ALA A 36 5.87 -0.55 23.62
C ALA A 36 6.45 -0.75 22.22
N VAL A 37 5.55 -0.70 21.23
CA VAL A 37 5.92 -0.60 19.81
C VAL A 37 5.99 0.87 19.46
N GLU A 38 7.08 1.29 18.84
CA GLU A 38 7.36 2.70 18.57
C GLU A 38 7.70 2.95 17.10
N TYR A 39 7.06 3.97 16.54
CA TYR A 39 7.35 4.50 15.22
C TYR A 39 7.55 6.02 15.31
N PRO A 40 8.75 6.48 15.71
CA PRO A 40 9.03 7.90 15.94
C PRO A 40 8.75 8.79 14.72
N TRP A 41 9.01 8.28 13.53
CA TRP A 41 8.75 8.98 12.27
C TRP A 41 7.25 9.22 12.01
N ALA A 42 6.38 8.37 12.57
CA ALA A 42 4.93 8.52 12.53
C ALA A 42 4.38 9.26 13.77
N GLY A 43 5.25 9.62 14.71
CA GLY A 43 4.84 10.20 15.99
C GLY A 43 3.97 9.29 16.81
N PHE A 44 4.17 7.97 16.68
CA PHE A 44 3.31 6.93 17.23
C PHE A 44 4.07 6.01 18.17
N ARG A 45 3.49 5.78 19.33
CA ARG A 45 3.93 4.77 20.31
C ARG A 45 2.69 4.08 20.85
N PHE A 46 2.70 2.76 20.85
CA PHE A 46 1.65 1.93 21.41
C PHE A 46 2.23 0.97 22.43
N ASP A 47 1.78 1.07 23.69
CA ASP A 47 2.06 0.10 24.74
C ASP A 47 0.86 -0.84 24.84
N PRO A 48 0.91 -2.03 24.23
CA PRO A 48 -0.24 -2.92 24.15
C PRO A 48 -0.71 -3.29 25.55
N PRO A 49 -1.99 -3.11 25.87
CA PRO A 49 -2.58 -3.61 27.12
C PRO A 49 -2.39 -5.11 27.28
N GLU A 50 -2.39 -5.59 28.52
CA GLU A 50 -2.28 -7.01 28.86
C GLU A 50 -3.28 -7.89 28.07
N LEU A 51 -4.48 -7.35 27.86
CA LEU A 51 -5.54 -8.00 27.07
C LEU A 51 -5.10 -8.39 25.67
N TYR A 52 -4.24 -7.60 25.03
CA TYR A 52 -3.73 -7.85 23.67
C TYR A 52 -2.46 -8.69 23.63
N ARG A 53 -1.80 -8.93 24.77
CA ARG A 53 -0.54 -9.70 24.88
C ARG A 53 -0.71 -11.11 25.37
N ASN A 54 -1.84 -11.43 26.01
CA ASN A 54 -2.10 -12.72 26.64
C ASN A 54 -3.39 -13.31 26.08
N THR A 55 -3.46 -13.44 24.77
CA THR A 55 -4.57 -14.10 24.10
C THR A 55 -4.44 -15.62 24.27
N GLU A 56 -5.54 -16.28 24.58
CA GLU A 56 -5.56 -17.74 24.82
C GLU A 56 -6.06 -18.53 23.61
N LYS A 57 -6.85 -17.90 22.77
CA LYS A 57 -7.58 -18.55 21.66
C LYS A 57 -7.11 -18.15 20.29
N GLY A 58 -6.65 -16.93 20.17
CA GLY A 58 -6.12 -16.36 18.94
C GLY A 58 -4.79 -15.68 19.17
N ILE A 59 -4.36 -14.93 18.20
CA ILE A 59 -3.18 -14.06 18.25
C ILE A 59 -3.57 -12.66 17.84
N VAL A 60 -2.92 -11.66 18.41
CA VAL A 60 -3.08 -10.26 17.99
C VAL A 60 -1.84 -9.84 17.22
N ILE A 61 -2.03 -9.55 15.95
CA ILE A 61 -0.96 -9.15 15.03
C ILE A 61 -1.07 -7.64 14.79
N MET A 62 0.03 -6.94 14.93
CA MET A 62 0.17 -5.54 14.59
C MET A 62 0.99 -5.40 13.32
N THR A 63 0.46 -4.69 12.33
CA THR A 63 1.24 -4.30 11.16
C THR A 63 1.90 -2.95 11.38
N GLY A 64 3.09 -2.74 10.84
CA GLY A 64 3.77 -1.46 10.88
C GLY A 64 3.04 -0.37 10.07
N PRO A 65 3.31 0.90 10.36
CA PRO A 65 2.77 2.00 9.59
C PRO A 65 3.34 1.97 8.17
N ARG A 66 2.46 2.29 7.21
CA ARG A 66 2.84 2.48 5.81
C ARG A 66 2.77 3.94 5.46
N ASP A 67 3.83 4.46 4.89
CA ASP A 67 3.81 5.76 4.24
C ASP A 67 3.05 5.63 2.92
N LEU A 68 1.76 5.93 2.94
CA LEU A 68 0.91 5.85 1.75
C LEU A 68 1.10 7.05 0.83
N SER A 69 1.56 8.18 1.39
CA SER A 69 1.88 9.40 0.64
C SER A 69 2.56 10.41 1.57
N GLU A 70 3.13 11.47 1.01
CA GLU A 70 3.61 12.61 1.83
C GLU A 70 2.52 13.27 2.70
N ILE A 71 1.26 12.88 2.52
CA ILE A 71 0.10 13.55 3.12
C ILE A 71 -0.58 12.65 4.15
N VAL A 72 -0.53 11.34 3.97
CA VAL A 72 -1.19 10.37 4.86
C VAL A 72 -0.29 9.18 5.10
N ASP A 73 -0.08 8.88 6.38
CA ASP A 73 0.46 7.61 6.82
C ASP A 73 -0.70 6.76 7.32
N PHE A 74 -0.75 5.53 6.87
CA PHE A 74 -1.60 4.52 7.43
C PHE A 74 -0.81 3.80 8.52
N VAL A 75 -1.26 3.92 9.77
CA VAL A 75 -0.62 3.27 10.89
C VAL A 75 -1.49 2.14 11.40
N PRO A 76 -0.82 1.24 11.99
CA PRO A 76 -0.99 -0.16 12.06
C PRO A 76 -2.42 -0.56 12.31
N CYS A 77 -2.81 -1.56 11.59
CA CYS A 77 -3.94 -2.39 11.92
C CYS A 77 -3.54 -3.36 13.02
N LEU A 78 -4.29 -3.42 14.10
CA LEU A 78 -4.30 -4.60 14.94
C LEU A 78 -5.35 -5.57 14.41
N TYR A 79 -4.92 -6.79 14.18
CA TYR A 79 -5.79 -7.88 13.76
C TYR A 79 -5.87 -8.92 14.87
N TYR A 80 -7.05 -9.51 14.99
CA TYR A 80 -7.23 -10.77 15.68
C TYR A 80 -7.27 -11.90 14.67
N ALA A 81 -6.46 -12.93 14.87
CA ALA A 81 -6.44 -14.12 14.05
C ALA A 81 -6.52 -15.37 14.94
N MET A 82 -7.21 -16.42 14.48
CA MET A 82 -7.09 -17.72 15.13
C MET A 82 -5.70 -18.27 14.93
N THR A 83 -5.17 -19.03 15.91
CA THR A 83 -3.90 -19.74 15.69
C THR A 83 -4.05 -20.76 14.55
N PRO A 84 -2.97 -21.09 13.80
CA PRO A 84 -3.01 -22.07 12.74
C PRO A 84 -3.55 -23.44 13.20
N GLU A 85 -3.21 -23.87 14.41
CA GLU A 85 -3.67 -25.12 15.01
C GLU A 85 -5.17 -25.08 15.27
N ARG A 86 -5.66 -24.00 15.86
CA ARG A 86 -7.07 -23.79 16.16
C ARG A 86 -7.91 -23.73 14.90
N TYR A 87 -7.40 -23.04 13.89
CA TYR A 87 -8.01 -23.01 12.58
C TYR A 87 -8.12 -24.39 11.95
N ALA A 88 -7.03 -25.16 11.94
CA ALA A 88 -7.03 -26.52 11.38
C ALA A 88 -8.04 -27.44 12.08
N GLU A 89 -8.19 -27.31 13.41
CA GLU A 89 -9.19 -28.02 14.19
C GLU A 89 -10.62 -27.61 13.81
N TYR A 90 -10.88 -26.31 13.73
CA TYR A 90 -12.17 -25.75 13.38
C TYR A 90 -12.59 -26.12 11.95
N LYS A 91 -11.68 -25.97 10.98
CA LYS A 91 -11.89 -26.37 9.58
C LYS A 91 -12.19 -27.84 9.43
N GLY A 92 -11.55 -28.72 10.20
CA GLY A 92 -11.82 -30.16 10.20
C GLY A 92 -13.23 -30.50 10.59
N SER A 93 -13.93 -29.64 11.33
CA SER A 93 -15.32 -29.79 11.77
C SER A 93 -16.35 -29.02 10.91
N HIS A 94 -15.91 -28.15 10.02
CA HIS A 94 -16.76 -27.28 9.21
C HIS A 94 -16.31 -27.29 7.73
N ASP A 95 -17.30 -27.32 6.81
CA ASP A 95 -17.03 -27.24 5.38
C ASP A 95 -16.84 -25.78 4.96
N LEU A 96 -15.62 -25.27 5.12
CA LEU A 96 -15.27 -23.91 4.74
C LEU A 96 -14.68 -23.90 3.32
N THR A 97 -15.34 -23.17 2.43
CA THR A 97 -14.93 -23.03 1.02
C THR A 97 -13.92 -21.94 0.77
N ILE A 98 -13.57 -21.14 1.78
CA ILE A 98 -12.64 -20.01 1.70
C ILE A 98 -11.28 -20.38 2.30
N PRO A 99 -10.14 -19.97 1.69
CA PRO A 99 -8.81 -20.28 2.19
C PRO A 99 -8.54 -19.67 3.57
N PRO A 100 -7.74 -20.32 4.41
CA PRO A 100 -7.47 -19.91 5.80
C PRO A 100 -6.91 -18.50 5.94
N GLU A 101 -5.99 -18.16 5.08
CA GLU A 101 -5.27 -16.90 5.08
C GLU A 101 -6.18 -15.69 4.79
N GLU A 102 -7.36 -15.88 4.22
CA GLU A 102 -8.28 -14.80 3.85
C GLU A 102 -9.41 -14.58 4.87
N LEU A 103 -9.67 -15.55 5.78
CA LEU A 103 -10.91 -15.58 6.58
C LEU A 103 -10.78 -15.24 8.05
N TRP A 104 -9.56 -15.27 8.55
CA TRP A 104 -9.37 -15.46 9.98
C TRP A 104 -8.76 -14.26 10.68
N THR A 105 -8.67 -13.15 9.97
CA THR A 105 -8.24 -11.89 10.52
C THR A 105 -9.40 -10.90 10.53
N ASP A 106 -9.67 -10.30 11.67
CA ASP A 106 -10.56 -9.13 11.74
C ASP A 106 -9.83 -7.95 12.38
N THR A 107 -10.14 -6.76 11.88
CA THR A 107 -9.52 -5.52 12.32
C THR A 107 -10.03 -5.12 13.69
N LEU A 108 -9.15 -5.08 14.69
CA LEU A 108 -9.46 -4.57 16.01
C LEU A 108 -9.43 -3.04 16.04
N PHE A 109 -8.39 -2.43 15.49
CA PHE A 109 -8.32 -0.99 15.28
C PHE A 109 -7.36 -0.59 14.16
N GLU A 110 -7.54 0.62 13.66
CA GLU A 110 -6.70 1.29 12.68
C GLU A 110 -6.43 2.73 13.14
N VAL A 111 -5.21 3.21 12.92
CA VAL A 111 -4.88 4.62 13.15
C VAL A 111 -4.52 5.28 11.83
N TYR A 112 -5.24 6.32 11.46
CA TYR A 112 -4.92 7.14 10.29
C TYR A 112 -4.17 8.39 10.73
N ILE A 113 -3.03 8.65 10.12
CA ILE A 113 -2.23 9.84 10.36
C ILE A 113 -2.31 10.73 9.13
N CYS A 114 -3.05 11.82 9.24
CA CYS A 114 -3.21 12.79 8.18
C CYS A 114 -2.26 13.96 8.41
N ARG A 115 -1.38 14.22 7.45
CA ARG A 115 -0.36 15.27 7.48
C ARG A 115 -0.78 16.49 6.68
N LYS A 116 -0.02 17.58 6.79
CA LYS A 116 -0.18 18.82 6.02
C LYS A 116 -1.60 19.41 6.10
N GLY A 117 -2.26 19.19 7.23
CA GLY A 117 -3.61 19.71 7.49
C GLY A 117 -4.75 18.96 6.78
N MET A 118 -4.46 17.85 6.08
CA MET A 118 -5.50 17.03 5.46
C MET A 118 -6.39 16.40 6.53
N THR A 119 -7.68 16.31 6.25
CA THR A 119 -8.63 15.57 7.08
C THR A 119 -8.81 14.15 6.57
N LEU A 120 -9.25 13.23 7.44
CA LEU A 120 -9.56 11.85 7.02
C LEU A 120 -10.63 11.81 5.92
N ARG A 121 -11.61 12.72 5.95
CA ARG A 121 -12.66 12.83 4.93
C ARG A 121 -12.08 13.21 3.56
N GLU A 122 -11.17 14.17 3.51
CA GLU A 122 -10.49 14.58 2.27
C GLU A 122 -9.64 13.44 1.73
N PHE A 123 -8.91 12.74 2.61
CA PHE A 123 -8.15 11.56 2.23
C PHE A 123 -9.04 10.44 1.67
N CYS A 124 -10.13 10.12 2.36
CA CYS A 124 -11.08 9.11 1.89
C CYS A 124 -11.64 9.46 0.50
N THR A 125 -11.98 10.74 0.26
CA THR A 125 -12.46 11.22 -1.04
C THR A 125 -11.37 11.08 -2.12
N TYR A 126 -10.14 11.46 -1.79
CA TYR A 126 -8.98 11.36 -2.69
C TYR A 126 -8.67 9.90 -3.07
N SER A 127 -8.81 8.98 -2.11
CA SER A 127 -8.51 7.54 -2.29
C SER A 127 -9.69 6.71 -2.87
N GLY A 128 -10.68 7.36 -3.48
CA GLY A 128 -11.79 6.68 -4.15
C GLY A 128 -12.98 6.32 -3.27
N GLY A 129 -13.05 6.84 -2.04
CA GLY A 129 -14.22 6.70 -1.17
C GLY A 129 -14.33 5.33 -0.49
N PHE A 130 -13.29 4.89 0.18
CA PHE A 130 -13.25 3.59 0.88
C PHE A 130 -14.08 3.53 2.18
N MET A 131 -14.55 4.67 2.70
CA MET A 131 -15.50 4.76 3.81
C MET A 131 -16.73 5.56 3.39
N THR A 132 -17.87 5.16 3.88
CA THR A 132 -19.12 5.93 3.79
C THR A 132 -19.09 7.13 4.75
N ASP A 133 -19.97 8.12 4.51
CA ASP A 133 -20.10 9.25 5.44
C ASP A 133 -20.44 8.83 6.87
N GLY A 134 -21.30 7.80 7.02
CA GLY A 134 -21.66 7.27 8.35
C GLY A 134 -20.51 6.58 9.06
N GLU A 135 -19.61 5.92 8.34
CA GLU A 135 -18.39 5.34 8.92
C GLU A 135 -17.41 6.43 9.34
N LEU A 136 -17.20 7.45 8.48
CA LEU A 136 -16.31 8.57 8.79
C LEU A 136 -16.74 9.33 10.07
N GLU A 137 -18.05 9.45 10.32
CA GLU A 137 -18.56 10.06 11.55
C GLU A 137 -18.22 9.25 12.81
N GLN A 138 -17.92 7.96 12.68
CA GLN A 138 -17.56 7.06 13.77
C GLN A 138 -16.05 6.98 14.00
N VAL A 139 -15.24 7.65 13.18
CA VAL A 139 -13.79 7.69 13.30
C VAL A 139 -13.35 9.03 13.89
N PRO A 140 -13.26 9.15 15.22
CA PRO A 140 -12.92 10.41 15.86
C PRO A 140 -11.46 10.78 15.66
N GLU A 141 -11.22 12.08 15.60
CA GLU A 141 -9.91 12.67 15.88
C GLU A 141 -9.52 12.37 17.33
N ILE A 142 -8.33 11.81 17.54
CA ILE A 142 -7.80 11.50 18.87
C ILE A 142 -6.66 12.41 19.28
N ALA A 143 -5.96 13.02 18.34
CA ALA A 143 -4.93 14.02 18.58
C ALA A 143 -4.69 14.89 17.34
N ARG A 144 -4.17 16.12 17.60
CA ARG A 144 -3.66 17.02 16.57
C ARG A 144 -2.42 17.72 17.11
N ILE A 145 -1.31 17.61 16.39
CA ILE A 145 -0.03 18.22 16.74
C ILE A 145 0.54 18.89 15.50
N GLY A 146 0.61 20.21 15.48
CA GLY A 146 0.98 20.99 14.30
C GLY A 146 -0.06 20.82 13.19
N ASP A 147 0.39 20.38 12.03
CA ASP A 147 -0.43 20.09 10.84
C ASP A 147 -0.75 18.59 10.65
N THR A 148 -0.44 17.77 11.66
CA THR A 148 -0.70 16.35 11.68
C THR A 148 -1.88 16.01 12.60
N THR A 149 -2.80 15.19 12.11
CA THR A 149 -4.00 14.75 12.84
C THR A 149 -4.08 13.23 12.85
N TRP A 150 -4.32 12.66 14.02
CA TRP A 150 -4.51 11.22 14.21
C TRP A 150 -5.99 10.91 14.39
N TYR A 151 -6.46 9.89 13.70
CA TYR A 151 -7.82 9.37 13.79
C TYR A 151 -7.77 7.89 14.17
N LEU A 152 -8.63 7.47 15.10
CA LEU A 152 -8.73 6.07 15.53
C LEU A 152 -10.03 5.47 15.03
N ARG A 153 -9.94 4.47 14.17
CA ARG A 153 -11.05 3.62 13.77
C ARG A 153 -11.03 2.34 14.58
N MET A 154 -12.12 2.06 15.27
CA MET A 154 -12.40 0.78 15.92
C MET A 154 -13.78 0.31 15.44
N PRO A 155 -13.85 -0.59 14.46
CA PRO A 155 -15.12 -0.99 13.86
C PRO A 155 -16.02 -1.76 14.84
N GLY A 156 -15.46 -2.26 15.94
CA GLY A 156 -16.15 -3.14 16.86
C GLY A 156 -16.28 -4.56 16.29
N PRO A 157 -16.97 -5.47 17.00
CA PRO A 157 -17.16 -6.83 16.55
C PRO A 157 -17.86 -6.90 15.21
N ASN A 158 -17.18 -7.49 14.20
CA ASN A 158 -17.70 -7.64 12.86
C ASN A 158 -18.76 -8.75 12.82
N PRO A 159 -20.04 -8.48 12.45
CA PRO A 159 -21.09 -9.47 12.44
C PRO A 159 -20.78 -10.68 11.54
N TYR A 160 -20.10 -10.47 10.42
CA TYR A 160 -19.73 -11.56 9.52
C TYR A 160 -18.64 -12.45 10.10
N PHE A 161 -17.63 -11.84 10.73
CA PHE A 161 -16.60 -12.59 11.44
C PHE A 161 -17.17 -13.37 12.63
N LEU A 162 -18.18 -12.82 13.31
CA LEU A 162 -18.88 -13.48 14.43
C LEU A 162 -19.65 -14.75 13.98
N GLU A 163 -20.09 -14.81 12.73
CA GLU A 163 -20.77 -16.00 12.17
C GLU A 163 -19.78 -17.11 11.83
N ASP A 164 -18.54 -16.75 11.48
CA ASP A 164 -17.54 -17.67 10.94
C ASP A 164 -16.42 -18.00 11.95
N VAL A 165 -16.26 -17.20 13.04
CA VAL A 165 -15.26 -17.48 14.05
C VAL A 165 -15.62 -18.68 14.93
N ASP A 166 -14.62 -19.48 15.31
CA ASP A 166 -14.83 -20.55 16.30
C ASP A 166 -15.54 -19.98 17.55
N PRO A 167 -16.71 -20.52 17.94
CA PRO A 167 -17.45 -20.06 19.13
C PRO A 167 -16.60 -19.98 20.41
N ALA A 168 -15.53 -20.78 20.51
CA ALA A 168 -14.61 -20.73 21.63
C ALA A 168 -13.72 -19.48 21.64
N CYS A 169 -13.55 -18.80 20.50
CA CYS A 169 -12.81 -17.55 20.34
C CYS A 169 -13.69 -16.29 20.52
N LEU A 170 -15.01 -16.48 20.49
CA LEU A 170 -15.97 -15.37 20.41
C LEU A 170 -15.89 -14.38 21.56
N ASP A 171 -15.79 -14.88 22.81
CA ASP A 171 -15.73 -14.03 23.99
C ASP A 171 -14.41 -13.22 24.03
N GLU A 172 -13.28 -13.85 23.67
CA GLU A 172 -11.97 -13.21 23.61
C GLU A 172 -11.95 -12.13 22.52
N TYR A 173 -12.36 -12.49 21.31
CA TYR A 173 -12.45 -11.54 20.21
C TYR A 173 -13.36 -10.33 20.51
N THR A 174 -14.53 -10.59 21.08
CA THR A 174 -15.48 -9.54 21.42
C THR A 174 -14.91 -8.58 22.49
N ALA A 175 -14.20 -9.11 23.47
CA ALA A 175 -13.52 -8.31 24.48
C ALA A 175 -12.44 -7.40 23.85
N LEU A 176 -11.60 -7.97 22.96
CA LEU A 176 -10.55 -7.23 22.25
C LEU A 176 -11.14 -6.15 21.32
N ALA A 177 -12.15 -6.47 20.54
CA ALA A 177 -12.78 -5.54 19.59
C ALA A 177 -13.56 -4.40 20.31
N SER A 178 -13.85 -4.56 21.61
CA SER A 178 -14.57 -3.56 22.42
C SER A 178 -13.67 -2.74 23.34
N ALA A 179 -12.38 -3.03 23.42
CA ALA A 179 -11.42 -2.48 24.39
C ALA A 179 -10.88 -1.09 24.02
N ARG A 180 -11.79 -0.15 23.69
CA ARG A 180 -11.41 1.19 23.19
C ARG A 180 -10.61 2.00 24.22
N ASP A 181 -11.05 1.99 25.47
CA ASP A 181 -10.43 2.82 26.51
C ASP A 181 -9.01 2.30 26.82
N GLU A 182 -8.82 1.01 26.77
CA GLU A 182 -7.53 0.34 26.96
C GLU A 182 -6.57 0.68 25.79
N VAL A 183 -7.08 0.68 24.56
CA VAL A 183 -6.29 1.09 23.38
C VAL A 183 -5.85 2.55 23.52
N LEU A 184 -6.79 3.45 23.85
CA LEU A 184 -6.48 4.87 24.01
C LEU A 184 -5.47 5.11 25.14
N ALA A 185 -5.57 4.35 26.24
CA ALA A 185 -4.61 4.44 27.34
C ALA A 185 -3.20 3.96 26.96
N GLY A 186 -3.10 3.01 26.06
CA GLY A 186 -1.81 2.50 25.52
C GLY A 186 -1.17 3.39 24.47
N LEU A 187 -1.93 4.31 23.85
CA LEU A 187 -1.41 5.20 22.81
C LEU A 187 -0.68 6.41 23.39
N SER A 188 0.47 6.72 22.79
CA SER A 188 1.18 7.97 23.02
C SER A 188 1.53 8.59 21.68
N LEU A 189 1.04 9.80 21.41
CA LEU A 189 1.20 10.49 20.15
C LEU A 189 2.10 11.71 20.35
N SER A 190 3.01 11.95 19.41
CA SER A 190 3.98 13.04 19.44
C SER A 190 4.11 13.67 18.06
N ALA A 191 4.84 14.78 17.97
CA ALA A 191 5.27 15.28 16.67
C ALA A 191 6.10 14.19 15.96
N ALA A 192 5.78 13.93 14.69
CA ALA A 192 6.53 12.98 13.88
C ALA A 192 7.98 13.44 13.73
N GLU A 193 8.93 12.54 13.95
CA GLU A 193 10.33 12.81 13.65
C GLU A 193 10.55 12.68 12.13
N PRO A 194 11.31 13.59 11.52
CA PRO A 194 11.62 13.44 10.10
C PRO A 194 12.37 12.12 9.88
N THR A 195 11.77 11.22 9.11
CA THR A 195 12.52 10.06 8.63
C THR A 195 13.49 10.51 7.56
N PRO A 196 14.71 9.99 7.55
CA PRO A 196 15.56 10.13 6.37
C PRO A 196 14.77 9.61 5.15
N ASP A 197 14.67 10.40 4.11
CA ASP A 197 14.10 9.92 2.86
C ASP A 197 14.94 8.74 2.37
N PRO A 198 14.41 7.53 2.27
CA PRO A 198 15.19 6.37 1.82
C PRO A 198 15.63 6.52 0.36
N ASN A 199 14.98 7.41 -0.39
CA ASN A 199 15.38 7.80 -1.73
C ASN A 199 16.26 9.06 -1.75
N ALA A 200 16.71 9.56 -0.57
CA ALA A 200 17.64 10.68 -0.52
C ALA A 200 18.91 10.36 -1.33
N GLY A 201 19.18 11.17 -2.35
CA GLY A 201 20.29 10.94 -3.28
C GLY A 201 19.97 10.04 -4.47
N LEU A 202 18.73 9.58 -4.61
CA LEU A 202 18.27 8.85 -5.79
C LEU A 202 18.38 9.74 -7.04
N VAL A 203 17.98 11.00 -6.95
CA VAL A 203 18.13 11.96 -8.04
C VAL A 203 19.62 12.20 -8.32
N GLY A 204 20.02 11.99 -9.57
CA GLY A 204 21.41 12.03 -10.00
C GLY A 204 22.16 10.69 -9.90
N SER A 205 21.60 9.68 -9.25
CA SER A 205 22.15 8.33 -9.25
C SER A 205 21.86 7.59 -10.57
N LYS A 206 22.49 6.44 -10.77
CA LYS A 206 22.27 5.56 -11.92
C LYS A 206 21.38 4.40 -11.55
N LEU A 207 20.35 4.19 -12.34
CA LEU A 207 19.49 3.01 -12.25
C LEU A 207 19.97 1.96 -13.26
N GLU A 208 20.71 0.97 -12.80
CA GLU A 208 21.31 -0.07 -13.63
C GLU A 208 20.89 -1.46 -13.16
N PHE A 209 20.27 -2.24 -14.05
CA PHE A 209 19.85 -3.61 -13.78
C PHE A 209 19.75 -4.44 -15.06
N THR A 210 19.70 -5.75 -14.90
CA THR A 210 19.35 -6.72 -15.94
C THR A 210 18.14 -7.51 -15.49
N THR A 211 17.20 -7.73 -16.39
CA THR A 211 15.96 -8.44 -16.14
C THR A 211 15.50 -9.16 -17.41
N THR A 212 14.23 -9.55 -17.49
CA THR A 212 13.63 -10.12 -18.69
C THR A 212 12.42 -9.30 -19.17
N ASP A 213 12.13 -9.37 -20.46
CA ASP A 213 10.85 -8.94 -21.00
C ASP A 213 9.76 -9.99 -20.69
N LEU A 214 8.52 -9.70 -21.10
CA LEU A 214 7.39 -10.61 -20.88
C LEU A 214 7.51 -11.93 -21.67
N ASP A 215 8.39 -12.02 -22.64
CA ASP A 215 8.65 -13.23 -23.43
C ASP A 215 9.86 -14.05 -22.90
N GLY A 216 10.45 -13.59 -21.78
CA GLY A 216 11.57 -14.24 -21.12
C GLY A 216 12.94 -13.93 -21.74
N ASN A 217 13.04 -12.96 -22.65
CA ASN A 217 14.32 -12.54 -23.21
C ASN A 217 15.04 -11.60 -22.24
N GLU A 218 16.32 -11.84 -22.01
CA GLU A 218 17.15 -10.96 -21.20
C GLU A 218 17.25 -9.55 -21.80
N ILE A 219 17.05 -8.55 -20.97
CA ILE A 219 17.13 -7.13 -21.33
C ILE A 219 17.83 -6.33 -20.22
N SER A 220 18.71 -5.41 -20.60
CA SER A 220 19.32 -4.48 -19.66
C SER A 220 18.58 -3.14 -19.63
N SER A 221 18.58 -2.49 -18.46
CA SER A 221 18.05 -1.14 -18.29
C SER A 221 18.66 -0.14 -19.27
N ALA A 222 19.93 -0.28 -19.58
CA ALA A 222 20.63 0.56 -20.55
C ALA A 222 20.00 0.48 -21.97
N VAL A 223 19.52 -0.68 -22.40
CA VAL A 223 18.82 -0.84 -23.69
C VAL A 223 17.47 -0.14 -23.66
N VAL A 224 16.75 -0.24 -22.57
CA VAL A 224 15.43 0.40 -22.40
C VAL A 224 15.57 1.93 -22.39
N PHE A 225 16.49 2.46 -21.58
CA PHE A 225 16.63 3.91 -21.40
C PHE A 225 17.29 4.60 -22.60
N ALA A 226 18.16 3.91 -23.33
CA ALA A 226 18.81 4.46 -24.53
C ALA A 226 17.84 4.83 -25.67
N GLN A 227 16.60 4.36 -25.61
CA GLN A 227 15.60 4.61 -26.66
C GLN A 227 15.05 6.05 -26.63
N ASN A 228 15.11 6.72 -25.48
CA ASN A 228 14.51 8.05 -25.28
C ASN A 228 15.51 9.01 -24.61
N ASP A 229 15.26 10.30 -24.71
CA ASP A 229 16.02 11.29 -23.94
C ASP A 229 15.57 11.29 -22.48
N ILE A 230 14.27 11.04 -22.23
CA ILE A 230 13.66 10.81 -20.93
C ILE A 230 12.76 9.59 -21.02
N THR A 231 12.94 8.62 -20.15
CA THR A 231 12.02 7.49 -19.96
C THR A 231 11.26 7.68 -18.66
N LEU A 232 9.92 7.75 -18.73
CA LEU A 232 9.04 7.58 -17.59
C LEU A 232 8.95 6.09 -17.29
N LEU A 233 9.66 5.63 -16.27
CA LEU A 233 9.63 4.24 -15.81
C LEU A 233 8.53 4.09 -14.76
N ASN A 234 7.45 3.41 -15.11
CA ASN A 234 6.31 3.19 -14.24
C ASN A 234 6.40 1.79 -13.62
N ILE A 235 6.48 1.74 -12.31
CA ILE A 235 6.55 0.50 -11.52
C ILE A 235 5.12 0.15 -11.10
N TRP A 236 4.63 -1.00 -11.53
CA TRP A 236 3.22 -1.37 -11.43
C TRP A 236 2.98 -2.86 -11.20
N ALA A 237 1.73 -3.23 -10.88
CA ALA A 237 1.29 -4.60 -10.70
C ALA A 237 -0.09 -4.85 -11.31
N THR A 238 -0.40 -6.09 -11.68
CA THR A 238 -1.69 -6.49 -12.29
C THR A 238 -2.87 -6.38 -11.32
N TRP A 239 -2.62 -6.49 -10.03
CA TRP A 239 -3.60 -6.35 -8.96
C TRP A 239 -3.76 -4.90 -8.45
N CYS A 240 -2.96 -3.96 -8.94
CA CYS A 240 -2.96 -2.57 -8.50
C CYS A 240 -4.01 -1.75 -9.27
N GLY A 241 -5.17 -1.53 -8.69
CA GLY A 241 -6.26 -0.77 -9.32
C GLY A 241 -5.86 0.61 -9.84
N PRO A 242 -5.19 1.49 -9.04
CA PRO A 242 -4.70 2.77 -9.52
C PRO A 242 -3.70 2.66 -10.67
N CYS A 243 -2.84 1.63 -10.68
CA CYS A 243 -1.90 1.39 -11.77
C CYS A 243 -2.62 1.07 -13.08
N ILE A 244 -3.63 0.19 -13.02
CA ILE A 244 -4.46 -0.16 -14.17
C ILE A 244 -5.18 1.07 -14.71
N GLY A 245 -5.70 1.91 -13.81
CA GLY A 245 -6.42 3.13 -14.18
C GLY A 245 -5.60 4.16 -14.95
N GLU A 246 -4.27 4.14 -14.87
CA GLU A 246 -3.40 5.09 -15.58
C GLU A 246 -2.75 4.55 -16.87
N LEU A 247 -2.93 3.25 -17.22
CA LEU A 247 -2.28 2.63 -18.38
C LEU A 247 -2.59 3.36 -19.70
N GLU A 248 -3.85 3.79 -19.89
CA GLU A 248 -4.24 4.55 -21.08
C GLU A 248 -3.57 5.92 -21.15
N ASP A 249 -3.48 6.61 -19.99
CA ASP A 249 -2.82 7.91 -19.89
C ASP A 249 -1.32 7.79 -20.16
N LEU A 250 -0.66 6.76 -19.62
CA LEU A 250 0.75 6.45 -19.87
C LEU A 250 0.99 6.15 -21.36
N GLN A 251 0.11 5.37 -21.99
CA GLN A 251 0.15 5.16 -23.45
C GLN A 251 -0.02 6.47 -24.20
N GLY A 252 -0.90 7.34 -23.72
CA GLY A 252 -1.08 8.68 -24.26
C GLY A 252 0.19 9.55 -24.15
N ILE A 253 0.90 9.49 -23.03
CA ILE A 253 2.20 10.18 -22.83
C ILE A 253 3.22 9.62 -23.82
N HIS A 254 3.37 8.30 -23.88
CA HIS A 254 4.30 7.64 -24.78
C HIS A 254 4.11 8.07 -26.24
N HIS A 255 2.86 8.09 -26.70
CA HIS A 255 2.53 8.46 -28.07
C HIS A 255 2.72 9.96 -28.35
N ARG A 256 2.15 10.83 -27.47
CA ARG A 256 2.13 12.27 -27.72
C ARG A 256 3.47 12.98 -27.48
N MET A 257 4.30 12.43 -26.59
CA MET A 257 5.58 13.04 -26.25
C MET A 257 6.79 12.34 -26.89
N GLY A 258 6.58 11.26 -27.63
CA GLY A 258 7.64 10.52 -28.32
C GLY A 258 8.49 11.40 -29.26
N GLU A 259 7.86 12.28 -30.05
CA GLU A 259 8.57 13.21 -30.94
C GLU A 259 9.44 14.25 -30.18
N LYS A 260 9.20 14.40 -28.87
CA LYS A 260 10.00 15.27 -27.98
C LYS A 260 11.10 14.50 -27.25
N GLY A 261 11.31 13.24 -27.58
CA GLY A 261 12.30 12.39 -26.94
C GLY A 261 11.86 11.77 -25.60
N VAL A 262 10.54 11.79 -25.28
CA VAL A 262 10.00 11.16 -24.07
C VAL A 262 9.36 9.83 -24.42
N GLY A 263 9.75 8.77 -23.72
CA GLY A 263 9.10 7.47 -23.77
C GLY A 263 8.57 7.03 -22.42
N VAL A 264 7.79 5.96 -22.41
CA VAL A 264 7.35 5.25 -21.20
C VAL A 264 7.90 3.85 -21.24
N ALA A 265 8.19 3.27 -20.07
CA ALA A 265 8.45 1.85 -19.90
C ALA A 265 7.72 1.39 -18.63
N GLY A 266 7.08 0.21 -18.69
CA GLY A 266 6.46 -0.42 -17.54
C GLY A 266 7.45 -1.39 -16.87
N LEU A 267 7.56 -1.35 -15.55
CA LEU A 267 8.29 -2.30 -14.72
C LEU A 267 7.28 -3.09 -13.89
N LEU A 268 6.98 -4.31 -14.31
CA LEU A 268 6.00 -5.19 -13.67
C LEU A 268 6.64 -5.90 -12.49
N ILE A 269 6.01 -5.82 -11.30
CA ILE A 269 6.57 -6.40 -10.07
C ILE A 269 6.01 -7.77 -9.72
N ASP A 270 4.90 -8.16 -10.30
CA ASP A 270 4.30 -9.49 -10.07
C ASP A 270 4.61 -10.46 -11.23
N ASP A 271 4.30 -11.73 -11.03
CA ASP A 271 4.59 -12.82 -11.95
C ASP A 271 3.36 -13.33 -12.72
N ASP A 272 2.20 -12.66 -12.59
CA ASP A 272 1.01 -12.99 -13.39
C ASP A 272 1.11 -12.39 -14.79
N LEU A 273 1.94 -13.05 -15.62
CA LEU A 273 2.23 -12.60 -16.98
C LEU A 273 1.00 -12.67 -17.89
N ASP A 274 0.06 -13.57 -17.62
CA ASP A 274 -1.16 -13.71 -18.43
C ASP A 274 -2.09 -12.53 -18.17
N ALA A 275 -2.34 -12.18 -16.91
CA ALA A 275 -3.08 -10.98 -16.54
C ALA A 275 -2.41 -9.71 -17.06
N ALA A 276 -1.08 -9.62 -17.00
CA ALA A 276 -0.34 -8.47 -17.56
C ALA A 276 -0.56 -8.33 -19.07
N ARG A 277 -0.51 -9.42 -19.83
CA ARG A 277 -0.78 -9.39 -21.28
C ARG A 277 -2.21 -8.99 -21.60
N GLU A 278 -3.19 -9.51 -20.85
CA GLU A 278 -4.61 -9.12 -21.00
C GLU A 278 -4.79 -7.62 -20.81
N LEU A 279 -4.23 -7.04 -19.76
CA LEU A 279 -4.29 -5.59 -19.49
C LEU A 279 -3.56 -4.78 -20.57
N ILE A 280 -2.38 -5.22 -21.03
CA ILE A 280 -1.63 -4.58 -22.11
C ILE A 280 -2.47 -4.51 -23.39
N ASP A 281 -3.15 -5.60 -23.73
CA ASP A 281 -4.00 -5.67 -24.92
C ASP A 281 -5.27 -4.84 -24.74
N GLU A 282 -5.93 -4.91 -23.59
CA GLU A 282 -7.17 -4.17 -23.28
C GLU A 282 -6.95 -2.65 -23.36
N PHE A 283 -5.88 -2.14 -22.75
CA PHE A 283 -5.54 -0.71 -22.73
C PHE A 283 -4.69 -0.26 -23.92
N GLY A 284 -4.40 -1.16 -24.85
CA GLY A 284 -3.64 -0.86 -26.07
C GLY A 284 -2.22 -0.36 -25.83
N VAL A 285 -1.58 -0.81 -24.77
CA VAL A 285 -0.20 -0.44 -24.38
C VAL A 285 0.79 -0.86 -25.47
N LYS A 286 1.65 0.08 -25.91
CA LYS A 286 2.68 -0.13 -26.94
C LYS A 286 4.09 0.22 -26.47
N TYR A 287 4.23 0.80 -25.28
CA TYR A 287 5.53 0.98 -24.67
C TYR A 287 6.05 -0.35 -24.11
N PRO A 288 7.38 -0.53 -23.96
CA PRO A 288 7.95 -1.77 -23.45
C PRO A 288 7.50 -2.01 -22.00
N VAL A 289 7.12 -3.24 -21.70
CA VAL A 289 6.88 -3.73 -20.35
C VAL A 289 7.91 -4.82 -20.07
N ILE A 290 8.64 -4.68 -18.96
CA ILE A 290 9.68 -5.59 -18.50
C ILE A 290 9.40 -6.00 -17.06
N LEU A 291 9.99 -7.12 -16.62
CA LEU A 291 9.83 -7.58 -15.25
C LEU A 291 10.74 -6.80 -14.30
N ALA A 292 10.32 -6.68 -13.04
CA ALA A 292 11.16 -6.10 -12.02
C ALA A 292 12.40 -6.98 -11.77
N PRO A 293 13.59 -6.41 -11.62
CA PRO A 293 14.76 -7.17 -11.22
C PRO A 293 14.65 -7.62 -9.78
N GLY A 294 15.23 -8.79 -9.44
CA GLY A 294 15.16 -9.34 -8.09
C GLY A 294 15.80 -8.49 -6.98
N ASN A 295 16.55 -7.45 -7.35
CA ASN A 295 17.17 -6.49 -6.45
C ASN A 295 16.54 -5.08 -6.55
N LEU A 296 15.27 -4.98 -6.97
CA LEU A 296 14.60 -3.69 -7.13
C LEU A 296 14.63 -2.85 -5.86
N ASP A 297 14.41 -3.47 -4.70
CA ASP A 297 14.39 -2.79 -3.40
C ASP A 297 15.74 -2.18 -3.00
N ASP A 298 16.85 -2.73 -3.52
CA ASP A 298 18.19 -2.16 -3.35
C ASP A 298 18.41 -0.91 -4.23
N LEU A 299 17.63 -0.78 -5.30
CA LEU A 299 17.77 0.31 -6.28
C LEU A 299 16.85 1.50 -5.96
N VAL A 300 15.64 1.21 -5.50
CA VAL A 300 14.60 2.19 -5.21
C VAL A 300 13.80 1.72 -4.01
N ALA A 301 13.71 2.54 -2.98
CA ALA A 301 12.81 2.27 -1.87
C ALA A 301 11.36 2.56 -2.29
N LEU A 302 10.62 1.49 -2.54
CA LEU A 302 9.22 1.57 -2.95
C LEU A 302 8.33 1.73 -1.72
N ARG A 303 7.46 2.74 -1.75
CA ARG A 303 6.48 3.02 -0.68
C ARG A 303 5.05 2.69 -1.07
N GLY A 304 4.83 2.30 -2.33
CA GLY A 304 3.52 1.96 -2.88
C GLY A 304 3.54 1.90 -4.40
N TYR A 305 2.39 1.54 -4.96
CA TYR A 305 2.19 1.44 -6.41
C TYR A 305 0.99 2.29 -6.85
N PRO A 306 1.08 2.91 -8.04
CA PRO A 306 2.26 2.98 -8.90
C PRO A 306 3.34 3.90 -8.32
N THR A 307 4.61 3.60 -8.63
CA THR A 307 5.73 4.51 -8.45
C THR A 307 6.35 4.80 -9.81
N SER A 308 6.50 6.07 -10.15
CA SER A 308 7.05 6.49 -11.44
C SER A 308 8.35 7.27 -11.29
N LEU A 309 9.37 6.83 -12.02
CA LEU A 309 10.70 7.44 -12.08
C LEU A 309 10.92 8.12 -13.42
N PHE A 310 11.74 9.16 -13.44
CA PHE A 310 12.13 9.91 -14.65
C PHE A 310 13.60 9.67 -14.92
N ILE A 311 13.89 8.87 -15.95
CA ILE A 311 15.23 8.35 -16.22
C ILE A 311 15.78 8.94 -17.49
N GLY A 312 17.00 9.44 -17.45
CA GLY A 312 17.73 9.92 -18.61
C GLY A 312 18.23 8.77 -19.48
N ARG A 313 18.59 9.06 -20.72
CA ARG A 313 19.13 8.12 -21.70
C ARG A 313 20.29 7.27 -21.18
N ASP A 314 21.05 7.81 -20.25
CA ASP A 314 22.23 7.18 -19.66
C ASP A 314 21.93 6.47 -18.33
N GLY A 315 20.65 6.29 -17.97
CA GLY A 315 20.19 5.67 -16.73
C GLY A 315 20.17 6.59 -15.51
N THR A 316 20.49 7.87 -15.66
CA THR A 316 20.44 8.82 -14.52
C THR A 316 19.01 9.11 -14.14
N VAL A 317 18.69 9.04 -12.85
CA VAL A 317 17.41 9.51 -12.29
C VAL A 317 17.40 11.04 -12.32
N LEU A 318 16.43 11.63 -13.03
CA LEU A 318 16.40 13.05 -13.36
C LEU A 318 15.58 13.90 -12.41
N ALA A 319 14.61 13.32 -11.74
CA ALA A 319 13.70 14.00 -10.82
C ALA A 319 13.24 13.06 -9.72
N GLU A 320 12.65 13.64 -8.65
CA GLU A 320 12.02 12.89 -7.56
C GLU A 320 10.93 11.96 -8.09
N PRO A 321 10.79 10.75 -7.52
CA PRO A 321 9.73 9.82 -7.86
C PRO A 321 8.33 10.43 -7.66
N VAL A 322 7.38 9.99 -8.45
CA VAL A 322 5.95 10.24 -8.19
C VAL A 322 5.34 8.95 -7.63
N LEU A 323 4.82 9.00 -6.41
CA LEU A 323 4.37 7.85 -5.62
C LEU A 323 2.85 7.61 -5.72
N SER A 324 2.24 7.94 -6.84
CA SER A 324 0.79 7.78 -7.06
C SER A 324 0.47 7.83 -8.55
N ALA A 325 -0.75 7.41 -8.93
CA ALA A 325 -1.29 7.58 -10.28
C ALA A 325 -1.65 9.06 -10.52
N ASP A 326 -0.63 9.91 -10.66
CA ASP A 326 -0.80 11.36 -10.88
C ASP A 326 -0.26 11.76 -12.27
N THR A 327 -1.07 11.51 -13.30
CA THR A 327 -0.72 11.81 -14.69
C THR A 327 -0.51 13.31 -14.93
N ALA A 328 -1.16 14.18 -14.18
CA ALA A 328 -0.94 15.63 -14.25
C ALA A 328 0.46 16.00 -13.73
N ARG A 329 0.90 15.33 -12.67
CA ARG A 329 2.24 15.47 -12.11
C ARG A 329 3.30 14.97 -13.10
N TYR A 330 3.06 13.83 -13.77
CA TYR A 330 3.95 13.32 -14.82
C TYR A 330 4.17 14.36 -15.91
N HIS A 331 3.10 14.96 -16.44
CA HIS A 331 3.20 16.02 -17.43
C HIS A 331 3.98 17.23 -16.94
N THR A 332 3.78 17.63 -15.69
CA THR A 332 4.49 18.77 -15.08
C THR A 332 6.00 18.51 -15.04
N VAL A 333 6.40 17.36 -14.50
CA VAL A 333 7.82 16.99 -14.37
C VAL A 333 8.48 16.83 -15.75
N LEU A 334 7.85 16.09 -16.65
CA LEU A 334 8.37 15.88 -18.00
C LEU A 334 8.57 17.21 -18.76
N ASN A 335 7.62 18.13 -18.68
CA ASN A 335 7.76 19.43 -19.33
C ASN A 335 8.88 20.27 -18.71
N GLU A 336 9.10 20.18 -17.40
CA GLU A 336 10.22 20.88 -16.75
C GLU A 336 11.57 20.32 -17.17
N LEU A 337 11.70 18.98 -17.19
CA LEU A 337 12.92 18.29 -17.63
C LEU A 337 13.25 18.64 -19.10
N LEU A 338 12.26 18.62 -20.00
CA LEU A 338 12.45 19.03 -21.40
C LEU A 338 12.90 20.48 -21.52
N ARG A 339 12.36 21.41 -20.70
CA ARG A 339 12.83 22.81 -20.69
C ARG A 339 14.28 22.92 -20.22
N GLN A 340 14.69 22.13 -19.25
CA GLN A 340 16.07 22.14 -18.74
C GLN A 340 17.05 21.60 -19.78
N MET A 341 16.67 20.54 -20.51
CA MET A 341 17.48 19.97 -21.59
C MET A 341 17.66 20.93 -22.76
N ASN A 342 16.59 21.65 -23.15
CA ASN A 342 16.65 22.61 -24.25
C ASN A 342 17.42 23.91 -23.93
N ARG A 343 17.83 24.12 -22.69
CA ARG A 343 18.64 25.27 -22.24
C ARG A 343 20.15 25.00 -22.23
N LYS A 344 20.53 23.72 -22.37
CA LYS A 344 21.94 23.30 -22.48
C LYS A 344 22.38 23.20 -23.93
#